data_add54413167f774dfc539f4203f8bd95
#
_entry.id   add54413167f774dfc539f4203f8bd95
#
_cell.length_a   1.000
_cell.length_b   1.000
_cell.length_c   1.000
_cell.angle_alpha   90.00
_cell.angle_beta   90.00
_cell.angle_gamma   90.00
#
_symmetry.space_group_name_H-M   'P 1'
#
loop_
_entity.id
_entity.type
_entity.pdbx_description
1 polymer ?
#
loop_
_entity_poly.entity_id
_entity_poly.type
_entity_poly.pdbx_seq_one_letter_code
_entity_poly.pdbx_strand_id
1 'polypeptide(L)'
;MPSPDTEEVVRPGRINPPALLKARREWVFFGTLWKSHPGLTALWWALILLQGVLPAGFVVAVGALVGAIADSAPLVPPLVLIGTVFVLMQLLTPLHTQVGSLLGEHVSDRLHDRLLVAAGAPEGVAHLENRAHMDELAAARDFDLGMTGPPLHLSMGFIAGGLVEAVSGLAQAVVLAAYAWWAPLLVGGAWLSTHWLLRESTRWDRHAGEVLDAQRRAEYSYRLAVDSPAAKEIRLFGLASWLTDRFAAERRTLVELRWHTTRLRQRPMRWAVVVLTVSGGLFFWSLGRDAASGAVDLGQVSTFAYAAVGAGALAFGGLNWALSLAADGVASVLRVERTMSSSAEARSVVSGRAPAEGMPAAEIRFRDVTFAYPGMSAPVLDGLDLTVPAGSSLAVVGVNGAGKSTLVKLLCRLYDPVSGTIEVDGTDLRDLDLESWRRRISAVFQDFIRYELSLADNVAAPGATPEEVLEALAAAGAADLRDLDRVLSPGYENGTDLSGGQWQRVALARVLCSVSTGAGVVVLDEPTAQLDVRGEAEVFDRVLE
;
A
#
# COMPACT_ATOMS: atom_id res chain seq x y z
N MET A 1 15.91 -5.36 48.82
CA MET A 1 15.91 -3.89 48.74
C MET A 1 17.06 -3.45 47.87
N PRO A 2 16.80 -2.90 46.71
CA PRO A 2 17.51 -1.74 46.20
C PRO A 2 16.51 -0.62 45.92
N SER A 3 16.98 0.60 46.10
CA SER A 3 16.29 1.89 46.11
C SER A 3 15.67 2.28 44.77
N PRO A 4 14.56 3.06 44.80
CA PRO A 4 14.03 3.74 43.63
C PRO A 4 14.77 5.07 43.46
N ASP A 5 15.01 5.48 42.23
CA ASP A 5 15.12 6.86 41.78
C ASP A 5 16.07 6.96 40.60
N THR A 6 15.49 7.04 39.45
CA THR A 6 15.87 8.03 38.42
C THR A 6 14.70 8.14 37.42
N GLU A 7 13.74 9.01 37.74
CA GLU A 7 12.86 9.60 36.73
C GLU A 7 13.69 10.41 35.74
N GLU A 8 13.89 9.87 34.58
CA GLU A 8 14.45 10.60 33.44
C GLU A 8 13.40 11.58 32.92
N VAL A 9 13.47 12.81 33.39
CA VAL A 9 12.67 13.96 32.96
C VAL A 9 12.93 14.17 31.46
N VAL A 10 12.02 13.70 30.63
CA VAL A 10 11.98 14.03 29.18
C VAL A 10 11.75 15.54 29.06
N ARG A 11 12.81 16.25 28.73
CA ARG A 11 12.78 17.69 28.43
C ARG A 11 11.95 17.97 27.17
N PRO A 12 10.94 18.84 27.21
CA PRO A 12 10.24 19.29 26.01
C PRO A 12 11.08 20.37 25.34
N GLY A 13 11.62 20.11 24.19
CA GLY A 13 12.22 21.20 23.43
C GLY A 13 13.26 20.80 22.41
N ARG A 14 12.85 20.20 21.33
CA ARG A 14 13.45 20.45 20.02
C ARG A 14 12.35 20.38 18.97
N ILE A 15 12.06 21.52 18.36
CA ILE A 15 11.22 21.62 17.16
C ILE A 15 11.93 20.79 16.08
N ASN A 16 11.44 19.57 15.91
CA ASN A 16 11.95 18.66 14.90
C ASN A 16 11.60 19.19 13.50
N PRO A 17 12.50 19.07 12.52
CA PRO A 17 12.30 19.51 11.14
C PRO A 17 11.32 18.67 10.28
N PRO A 18 10.26 18.01 10.80
CA PRO A 18 9.34 17.21 10.00
C PRO A 18 8.29 18.04 9.24
N ALA A 19 8.11 19.33 9.55
CA ALA A 19 7.10 20.13 8.84
C ALA A 19 7.46 20.38 7.36
N LEU A 20 8.72 20.67 7.05
CA LEU A 20 9.20 20.84 5.69
C LEU A 20 9.25 19.52 4.91
N LEU A 21 9.54 18.40 5.59
CA LEU A 21 9.52 17.06 4.97
C LEU A 21 8.10 16.58 4.69
N LYS A 22 7.10 16.93 5.52
CA LYS A 22 5.69 16.60 5.28
C LYS A 22 5.08 17.44 4.17
N ALA A 23 5.33 18.73 4.11
CA ALA A 23 4.95 19.56 2.96
C ALA A 23 5.50 18.99 1.65
N ARG A 24 6.71 18.42 1.67
CA ARG A 24 7.30 17.77 0.50
C ARG A 24 6.53 16.50 0.06
N ARG A 25 5.94 15.72 0.97
CA ARG A 25 5.12 14.54 0.64
C ARG A 25 3.79 14.91 -0.03
N GLU A 26 3.11 15.92 0.49
CA GLU A 26 1.87 16.43 -0.11
C GLU A 26 2.14 16.96 -1.53
N TRP A 27 3.26 17.67 -1.76
CA TRP A 27 3.66 18.10 -3.10
C TRP A 27 4.00 16.94 -4.03
N VAL A 28 4.62 15.88 -3.53
CA VAL A 28 4.89 14.66 -4.29
C VAL A 28 3.57 13.99 -4.72
N PHE A 29 2.57 13.97 -3.83
CA PHE A 29 1.23 13.47 -4.16
C PHE A 29 0.62 14.25 -5.34
N PHE A 30 0.54 15.58 -5.25
CA PHE A 30 0.02 16.39 -6.36
C PHE A 30 0.84 16.25 -7.65
N GLY A 31 2.16 16.11 -7.55
CA GLY A 31 3.03 15.80 -8.70
C GLY A 31 2.73 14.44 -9.34
N THR A 32 2.28 13.46 -8.54
CA THR A 32 1.89 12.13 -9.04
C THR A 32 0.58 12.20 -9.82
N LEU A 33 -0.39 13.03 -9.40
CA LEU A 33 -1.63 13.27 -10.16
C LEU A 33 -1.33 13.74 -11.58
N TRP A 34 -0.46 14.76 -11.73
CA TRP A 34 -0.05 15.29 -13.03
C TRP A 34 0.66 14.26 -13.91
N LYS A 35 1.49 13.40 -13.30
CA LYS A 35 2.21 12.34 -14.01
C LYS A 35 1.29 11.19 -14.43
N SER A 36 0.19 10.96 -13.73
CA SER A 36 -0.76 9.88 -14.05
C SER A 36 -1.67 10.29 -15.21
N HIS A 37 -2.36 11.42 -15.10
CA HIS A 37 -3.26 11.90 -16.15
C HIS A 37 -3.39 13.44 -16.13
N PRO A 38 -2.60 14.18 -16.93
CA PRO A 38 -2.55 15.65 -16.88
C PRO A 38 -3.89 16.31 -17.21
N GLY A 39 -4.65 15.79 -18.19
CA GLY A 39 -5.95 16.34 -18.57
C GLY A 39 -7.01 16.23 -17.48
N LEU A 40 -7.16 15.06 -16.84
CA LEU A 40 -8.08 14.89 -15.71
C LEU A 40 -7.65 15.74 -14.52
N THR A 41 -6.35 15.85 -14.26
CA THR A 41 -5.81 16.69 -13.18
C THR A 41 -6.15 18.16 -13.41
N ALA A 42 -5.99 18.68 -14.63
CA ALA A 42 -6.34 20.05 -14.97
C ALA A 42 -7.86 20.31 -14.82
N LEU A 43 -8.69 19.39 -15.31
CA LEU A 43 -10.14 19.46 -15.15
C LEU A 43 -10.54 19.42 -13.67
N TRP A 44 -9.95 18.55 -12.88
CA TRP A 44 -10.20 18.44 -11.45
C TRP A 44 -9.90 19.75 -10.71
N TRP A 45 -8.74 20.39 -10.97
CA TRP A 45 -8.40 21.68 -10.41
C TRP A 45 -9.36 22.80 -10.87
N ALA A 46 -9.75 22.80 -12.14
CA ALA A 46 -10.70 23.79 -12.65
C ALA A 46 -12.07 23.66 -11.96
N LEU A 47 -12.54 22.44 -11.73
CA LEU A 47 -13.79 22.17 -11.01
C LEU A 47 -13.71 22.61 -9.54
N ILE A 48 -12.58 22.34 -8.86
CA ILE A 48 -12.33 22.81 -7.48
C ILE A 48 -12.44 24.35 -7.40
N LEU A 49 -11.73 25.05 -8.27
CA LEU A 49 -11.72 26.50 -8.29
C LEU A 49 -13.12 27.07 -8.58
N LEU A 50 -13.79 26.54 -9.60
CA LEU A 50 -15.14 26.98 -9.97
C LEU A 50 -16.13 26.73 -8.82
N GLN A 51 -16.17 25.51 -8.28
CA GLN A 51 -17.07 25.16 -7.19
C GLN A 51 -16.75 25.91 -5.89
N GLY A 52 -15.49 26.20 -5.63
CA GLY A 52 -15.07 26.95 -4.44
C GLY A 52 -15.44 28.43 -4.48
N VAL A 53 -15.52 29.05 -5.67
CA VAL A 53 -15.90 30.48 -5.80
C VAL A 53 -17.41 30.68 -5.75
N LEU A 54 -18.21 29.71 -6.19
CA LEU A 54 -19.67 29.84 -6.28
C LEU A 54 -20.37 30.22 -4.96
N PRO A 55 -20.00 29.71 -3.76
CA PRO A 55 -20.62 30.13 -2.50
C PRO A 55 -20.46 31.62 -2.20
N ALA A 56 -19.31 32.22 -2.56
CA ALA A 56 -19.11 33.65 -2.42
C ALA A 56 -20.03 34.44 -3.38
N GLY A 57 -20.16 33.98 -4.63
CA GLY A 57 -21.12 34.53 -5.59
C GLY A 57 -22.58 34.43 -5.10
N PHE A 58 -22.92 33.29 -4.48
CA PHE A 58 -24.25 33.11 -3.88
C PHE A 58 -24.52 34.10 -2.74
N VAL A 59 -23.57 34.32 -1.85
CA VAL A 59 -23.69 35.29 -0.75
C VAL A 59 -23.90 36.70 -1.27
N VAL A 60 -23.15 37.12 -2.29
CA VAL A 60 -23.31 38.43 -2.93
C VAL A 60 -24.69 38.54 -3.60
N ALA A 61 -25.16 37.51 -4.27
CA ALA A 61 -26.47 37.47 -4.91
C ALA A 61 -27.64 37.59 -3.88
N VAL A 62 -27.51 36.91 -2.72
CA VAL A 62 -28.47 37.02 -1.61
C VAL A 62 -28.48 38.41 -1.05
N GLY A 63 -27.33 39.03 -0.83
CA GLY A 63 -27.24 40.40 -0.38
C GLY A 63 -27.87 41.41 -1.36
N ALA A 64 -27.65 41.21 -2.66
CA ALA A 64 -28.30 42.03 -3.70
C ALA A 64 -29.84 41.86 -3.71
N LEU A 65 -30.33 40.65 -3.44
CA LEU A 65 -31.78 40.42 -3.30
C LEU A 65 -32.34 41.15 -2.08
N VAL A 66 -31.68 41.08 -0.93
CA VAL A 66 -32.11 41.77 0.30
C VAL A 66 -32.10 43.30 0.10
N GLY A 67 -31.07 43.85 -0.55
CA GLY A 67 -31.01 45.27 -0.90
C GLY A 67 -32.14 45.68 -1.84
N ALA A 68 -32.40 44.91 -2.91
CA ALA A 68 -33.49 45.19 -3.84
C ALA A 68 -34.88 45.15 -3.17
N ILE A 69 -35.10 44.31 -2.18
CA ILE A 69 -36.33 44.28 -1.37
C ILE A 69 -36.44 45.57 -0.53
N ALA A 70 -35.34 45.98 0.12
CA ALA A 70 -35.33 47.20 0.96
C ALA A 70 -35.58 48.46 0.15
N ASP A 71 -35.01 48.55 -1.06
CA ASP A 71 -35.08 49.69 -1.96
C ASP A 71 -36.30 49.65 -2.92
N SER A 72 -37.17 48.63 -2.80
CA SER A 72 -38.30 48.39 -3.73
C SER A 72 -37.87 48.31 -5.21
N ALA A 73 -36.65 47.78 -5.46
CA ALA A 73 -36.07 47.63 -6.79
C ALA A 73 -36.54 46.31 -7.46
N PRO A 74 -36.31 46.11 -8.79
CA PRO A 74 -36.68 44.88 -9.48
C PRO A 74 -35.99 43.63 -8.90
N LEU A 75 -36.80 42.61 -8.54
CA LEU A 75 -36.32 41.40 -7.88
C LEU A 75 -35.84 40.33 -8.88
N VAL A 76 -36.20 40.42 -10.16
CA VAL A 76 -35.90 39.41 -11.17
C VAL A 76 -34.39 39.18 -11.36
N PRO A 77 -33.54 40.22 -11.50
CA PRO A 77 -32.11 40.02 -11.72
C PRO A 77 -31.40 39.23 -10.59
N PRO A 78 -31.55 39.61 -9.30
CA PRO A 78 -30.90 38.86 -8.21
C PRO A 78 -31.49 37.46 -8.04
N LEU A 79 -32.80 37.25 -8.29
CA LEU A 79 -33.40 35.91 -8.26
C LEU A 79 -32.85 35.00 -9.35
N VAL A 80 -32.69 35.50 -10.58
CA VAL A 80 -32.07 34.72 -11.67
C VAL A 80 -30.63 34.37 -11.33
N LEU A 81 -29.88 35.34 -10.76
CA LEU A 81 -28.48 35.07 -10.36
C LEU A 81 -28.40 33.99 -9.28
N ILE A 82 -29.22 34.06 -8.23
CA ILE A 82 -29.30 33.05 -7.18
C ILE A 82 -29.65 31.68 -7.78
N GLY A 83 -30.69 31.62 -8.63
CA GLY A 83 -31.10 30.37 -9.28
C GLY A 83 -29.99 29.77 -10.14
N THR A 84 -29.30 30.61 -10.93
CA THR A 84 -28.19 30.16 -11.78
C THR A 84 -27.03 29.61 -10.94
N VAL A 85 -26.59 30.34 -9.90
CA VAL A 85 -25.49 29.89 -9.02
C VAL A 85 -25.89 28.61 -8.29
N PHE A 86 -27.12 28.52 -7.78
CA PHE A 86 -27.63 27.32 -7.12
C PHE A 86 -27.61 26.10 -8.03
N VAL A 87 -28.12 26.21 -9.27
CA VAL A 87 -28.11 25.12 -10.24
C VAL A 87 -26.68 24.71 -10.58
N LEU A 88 -25.77 25.63 -10.78
CA LEU A 88 -24.37 25.36 -11.02
C LEU A 88 -23.73 24.57 -9.85
N MET A 89 -23.99 24.99 -8.60
CA MET A 89 -23.48 24.27 -7.43
C MET A 89 -23.99 22.83 -7.39
N GLN A 90 -25.25 22.57 -7.73
CA GLN A 90 -25.83 21.23 -7.75
C GLN A 90 -25.25 20.34 -8.86
N LEU A 91 -25.01 20.91 -10.04
CA LEU A 91 -24.46 20.16 -11.18
C LEU A 91 -22.96 19.89 -11.04
N LEU A 92 -22.20 20.81 -10.49
CA LEU A 92 -20.74 20.65 -10.37
C LEU A 92 -20.34 19.63 -9.31
N THR A 93 -21.13 19.44 -8.25
CA THR A 93 -20.80 18.50 -7.16
C THR A 93 -20.66 17.06 -7.63
N PRO A 94 -21.64 16.44 -8.33
CA PRO A 94 -21.48 15.09 -8.82
C PRO A 94 -20.39 14.97 -9.90
N LEU A 95 -20.26 15.98 -10.77
CA LEU A 95 -19.22 16.00 -11.80
C LEU A 95 -17.83 16.01 -11.19
N HIS A 96 -17.60 16.86 -10.20
CA HIS A 96 -16.33 16.94 -9.48
C HIS A 96 -16.00 15.64 -8.74
N THR A 97 -17.00 14.99 -8.10
CA THR A 97 -16.82 13.72 -7.42
C THR A 97 -16.41 12.61 -8.41
N GLN A 98 -17.06 12.52 -9.56
CA GLN A 98 -16.74 11.53 -10.59
C GLN A 98 -15.34 11.74 -11.19
N VAL A 99 -14.99 12.98 -11.53
CA VAL A 99 -13.65 13.29 -12.05
C VAL A 99 -12.57 12.97 -10.99
N GLY A 100 -12.85 13.26 -9.73
CA GLY A 100 -11.95 12.91 -8.62
C GLY A 100 -11.76 11.39 -8.45
N SER A 101 -12.85 10.62 -8.51
CA SER A 101 -12.80 9.15 -8.42
C SER A 101 -12.00 8.55 -9.58
N LEU A 102 -12.31 8.93 -10.82
CA LEU A 102 -11.57 8.47 -12.01
C LEU A 102 -10.08 8.81 -11.92
N LEU A 103 -9.74 10.01 -11.47
CA LEU A 103 -8.34 10.39 -11.29
C LEU A 103 -7.67 9.53 -10.21
N GLY A 104 -8.38 9.26 -9.11
CA GLY A 104 -7.91 8.39 -8.02
C GLY A 104 -7.64 6.97 -8.50
N GLU A 105 -8.52 6.38 -9.31
CA GLU A 105 -8.34 5.06 -9.92
C GLU A 105 -7.09 5.01 -10.80
N HIS A 106 -6.92 5.96 -11.73
CA HIS A 106 -5.72 6.01 -12.58
C HIS A 106 -4.41 6.16 -11.80
N VAL A 107 -4.45 6.88 -10.68
CA VAL A 107 -3.27 7.00 -9.80
C VAL A 107 -3.02 5.69 -9.06
N SER A 108 -4.08 5.05 -8.57
CA SER A 108 -3.99 3.76 -7.88
C SER A 108 -3.41 2.68 -8.79
N ASP A 109 -3.95 2.52 -10.00
CA ASP A 109 -3.46 1.56 -11.00
C ASP A 109 -1.96 1.78 -11.27
N ARG A 110 -1.57 3.03 -11.53
CA ARG A 110 -0.16 3.36 -11.77
C ARG A 110 0.74 3.06 -10.56
N LEU A 111 0.25 3.25 -9.35
CA LEU A 111 1.02 2.94 -8.14
C LEU A 111 1.13 1.42 -7.92
N HIS A 112 0.09 0.66 -8.23
CA HIS A 112 0.13 -0.80 -8.20
C HIS A 112 1.15 -1.34 -9.22
N ASP A 113 1.10 -0.87 -10.48
CA ASP A 113 2.08 -1.25 -11.50
C ASP A 113 3.52 -0.97 -11.03
N ARG A 114 3.77 0.22 -10.48
CA ARG A 114 5.10 0.58 -9.96
C ARG A 114 5.53 -0.29 -8.79
N LEU A 115 4.60 -0.63 -7.90
CA LEU A 115 4.87 -1.50 -6.75
C LEU A 115 5.22 -2.92 -7.20
N LEU A 116 4.44 -3.48 -8.13
CA LEU A 116 4.67 -4.82 -8.70
C LEU A 116 6.00 -4.89 -9.44
N VAL A 117 6.27 -3.91 -10.30
CA VAL A 117 7.55 -3.82 -11.02
C VAL A 117 8.72 -3.67 -10.03
N ALA A 118 8.59 -2.82 -9.01
CA ALA A 118 9.65 -2.63 -8.03
C ALA A 118 9.93 -3.89 -7.19
N ALA A 119 8.89 -4.62 -6.81
CA ALA A 119 9.03 -5.87 -6.04
C ALA A 119 9.62 -7.00 -6.87
N GLY A 120 9.30 -7.05 -8.18
CA GLY A 120 9.78 -8.09 -9.10
C GLY A 120 11.07 -7.77 -9.84
N ALA A 121 11.55 -6.53 -9.81
CA ALA A 121 12.74 -6.13 -10.56
C ALA A 121 14.07 -6.73 -10.06
N PRO A 122 14.31 -6.92 -8.74
CA PRO A 122 15.52 -7.58 -8.28
C PRO A 122 15.57 -9.05 -8.67
N GLU A 123 16.69 -9.49 -9.22
CA GLU A 123 16.87 -10.85 -9.74
C GLU A 123 16.94 -11.94 -8.65
N GLY A 124 17.43 -11.57 -7.46
CA GLY A 124 17.48 -12.46 -6.30
C GLY A 124 16.27 -12.29 -5.38
N VAL A 125 16.21 -13.06 -4.29
CA VAL A 125 15.12 -13.03 -3.30
C VAL A 125 15.51 -12.40 -1.97
N ALA A 126 16.77 -12.06 -1.77
CA ALA A 126 17.31 -11.53 -0.50
C ALA A 126 16.54 -10.28 0.01
N HIS A 127 16.09 -9.42 -0.89
CA HIS A 127 15.33 -8.22 -0.58
C HIS A 127 13.94 -8.53 0.02
N LEU A 128 13.32 -9.66 -0.36
CA LEU A 128 12.02 -10.11 0.15
C LEU A 128 12.14 -10.84 1.50
N GLU A 129 13.32 -11.32 1.88
CA GLU A 129 13.58 -11.94 3.18
C GLU A 129 14.04 -10.92 4.24
N ASN A 130 14.41 -9.70 3.84
CA ASN A 130 14.77 -8.64 4.76
C ASN A 130 13.53 -8.04 5.44
N ARG A 131 13.47 -8.15 6.79
CA ARG A 131 12.32 -7.69 7.58
C ARG A 131 11.98 -6.21 7.35
N ALA A 132 12.98 -5.34 7.24
CA ALA A 132 12.75 -3.91 7.04
C ALA A 132 12.10 -3.63 5.68
N HIS A 133 12.53 -4.32 4.64
CA HIS A 133 11.94 -4.21 3.30
C HIS A 133 10.52 -4.78 3.25
N MET A 134 10.28 -5.90 3.93
CA MET A 134 8.94 -6.49 4.04
C MET A 134 7.97 -5.58 4.79
N ASP A 135 8.43 -4.89 5.83
CA ASP A 135 7.63 -3.89 6.56
C ASP A 135 7.26 -2.70 5.66
N GLU A 136 8.21 -2.22 4.85
CA GLU A 136 7.95 -1.15 3.87
C GLU A 136 6.99 -1.61 2.76
N LEU A 137 7.17 -2.82 2.26
CA LEU A 137 6.29 -3.42 1.23
C LEU A 137 4.87 -3.62 1.75
N ALA A 138 4.71 -4.12 2.98
CA ALA A 138 3.41 -4.26 3.63
C ALA A 138 2.71 -2.90 3.79
N ALA A 139 3.44 -1.87 4.25
CA ALA A 139 2.91 -0.52 4.38
C ALA A 139 2.54 0.11 3.01
N ALA A 140 3.29 -0.23 1.95
CA ALA A 140 2.99 0.23 0.60
C ALA A 140 1.78 -0.51 0.01
N ARG A 141 1.63 -1.81 0.27
CA ARG A 141 0.47 -2.60 -0.20
C ARG A 141 -0.84 -2.11 0.40
N ASP A 142 -0.82 -1.66 1.66
CA ASP A 142 -2.01 -1.27 2.40
C ASP A 142 -2.63 0.07 1.93
N PHE A 143 -1.97 0.82 1.03
CA PHE A 143 -2.41 2.17 0.64
C PHE A 143 -3.80 2.21 0.00
N ASP A 144 -4.22 1.14 -0.69
CA ASP A 144 -5.48 1.05 -1.43
C ASP A 144 -6.41 -0.07 -0.97
N LEU A 145 -5.96 -0.94 -0.05
CA LEU A 145 -6.76 -2.05 0.48
C LEU A 145 -7.80 -1.63 1.51
N GLY A 146 -7.84 -0.35 1.89
CA GLY A 146 -8.80 0.15 2.87
C GLY A 146 -8.52 -0.26 4.32
N MET A 147 -7.41 -0.95 4.61
CA MET A 147 -7.05 -1.44 5.94
C MET A 147 -6.66 -0.31 6.89
N THR A 148 -5.88 0.65 6.41
CA THR A 148 -5.36 1.79 7.20
C THR A 148 -6.09 3.10 6.93
N GLY A 149 -6.85 3.20 5.84
CA GLY A 149 -7.61 4.37 5.43
C GLY A 149 -8.49 4.05 4.22
N PRO A 150 -9.35 4.98 3.78
CA PRO A 150 -10.16 4.76 2.59
C PRO A 150 -9.26 4.63 1.36
N PRO A 151 -9.64 3.78 0.38
CA PRO A 151 -8.97 3.68 -0.91
C PRO A 151 -8.75 5.05 -1.57
N LEU A 152 -7.76 5.14 -2.45
CA LEU A 152 -7.33 6.41 -3.01
C LEU A 152 -8.46 7.12 -3.79
N HIS A 153 -9.26 6.39 -4.56
CA HIS A 153 -10.40 6.93 -5.29
C HIS A 153 -11.46 7.60 -4.37
N LEU A 154 -11.72 7.03 -3.17
CA LEU A 154 -12.58 7.64 -2.16
C LEU A 154 -11.90 8.82 -1.47
N SER A 155 -10.60 8.70 -1.19
CA SER A 155 -9.79 9.78 -0.58
C SER A 155 -9.78 11.04 -1.43
N MET A 156 -9.80 10.91 -2.76
CA MET A 156 -9.86 12.05 -3.68
C MET A 156 -11.09 12.92 -3.47
N GLY A 157 -12.26 12.34 -3.17
CA GLY A 157 -13.47 13.08 -2.86
C GLY A 157 -13.32 13.94 -1.59
N PHE A 158 -12.71 13.40 -0.54
CA PHE A 158 -12.44 14.16 0.70
C PHE A 158 -11.37 15.25 0.52
N ILE A 159 -10.32 14.95 -0.25
CA ILE A 159 -9.28 15.94 -0.58
C ILE A 159 -9.89 17.09 -1.39
N ALA A 160 -10.67 16.74 -2.39
CA ALA A 160 -11.34 17.70 -3.24
C ALA A 160 -12.33 18.57 -2.46
N GLY A 161 -13.20 17.97 -1.63
CA GLY A 161 -14.11 18.70 -0.75
C GLY A 161 -13.37 19.68 0.15
N GLY A 162 -12.28 19.26 0.79
CA GLY A 162 -11.47 20.13 1.63
C GLY A 162 -10.78 21.26 0.85
N LEU A 163 -10.36 21.03 -0.40
CA LEU A 163 -9.81 22.09 -1.27
C LEU A 163 -10.90 23.07 -1.71
N VAL A 164 -12.10 22.58 -2.06
CA VAL A 164 -13.27 23.43 -2.37
C VAL A 164 -13.62 24.32 -1.19
N GLU A 165 -13.67 23.75 0.02
CA GLU A 165 -13.94 24.52 1.25
C GLU A 165 -12.86 25.58 1.50
N ALA A 166 -11.57 25.24 1.30
CA ALA A 166 -10.48 26.21 1.44
C ALA A 166 -10.60 27.37 0.43
N VAL A 167 -10.91 27.08 -0.85
CA VAL A 167 -11.14 28.09 -1.88
C VAL A 167 -12.39 28.91 -1.55
N SER A 168 -13.47 28.29 -1.09
CA SER A 168 -14.70 28.97 -0.68
C SER A 168 -14.46 29.93 0.48
N GLY A 169 -13.78 29.48 1.53
CA GLY A 169 -13.45 30.33 2.67
C GLY A 169 -12.55 31.50 2.29
N LEU A 170 -11.59 31.30 1.37
CA LEU A 170 -10.76 32.37 0.84
C LEU A 170 -11.58 33.38 0.00
N ALA A 171 -12.44 32.87 -0.88
CA ALA A 171 -13.33 33.75 -1.69
C ALA A 171 -14.25 34.59 -0.81
N GLN A 172 -14.79 34.03 0.28
CA GLN A 172 -15.62 34.77 1.23
C GLN A 172 -14.81 35.76 2.07
N ALA A 173 -13.55 35.42 2.42
CA ALA A 173 -12.65 36.40 3.05
C ALA A 173 -12.35 37.60 2.12
N VAL A 174 -12.25 37.37 0.80
CA VAL A 174 -12.14 38.44 -0.18
C VAL A 174 -13.40 39.33 -0.19
N VAL A 175 -14.60 38.75 -0.10
CA VAL A 175 -15.86 39.53 0.04
C VAL A 175 -15.83 40.40 1.29
N LEU A 176 -15.29 39.91 2.42
CA LEU A 176 -15.16 40.72 3.65
C LEU A 176 -14.19 41.89 3.49
N ALA A 177 -13.24 41.85 2.56
CA ALA A 177 -12.36 42.97 2.29
C ALA A 177 -13.10 44.20 1.72
N ALA A 178 -14.27 44.00 1.09
CA ALA A 178 -15.12 45.08 0.63
C ALA A 178 -15.81 45.85 1.80
N TYR A 179 -15.96 45.21 2.97
CA TYR A 179 -16.42 45.89 4.18
C TYR A 179 -15.28 46.71 4.80
N ALA A 180 -14.18 46.04 5.12
CA ALA A 180 -13.02 46.69 5.71
C ALA A 180 -11.77 45.84 5.50
N TRP A 181 -10.61 46.45 5.25
CA TRP A 181 -9.35 45.73 4.99
C TRP A 181 -8.90 44.81 6.12
N TRP A 182 -9.29 45.10 7.36
CA TRP A 182 -8.94 44.30 8.54
C TRP A 182 -9.88 43.10 8.75
N ALA A 183 -11.10 43.11 8.19
CA ALA A 183 -12.13 42.09 8.40
C ALA A 183 -11.70 40.71 7.94
N PRO A 184 -11.12 40.51 6.73
CA PRO A 184 -10.59 39.20 6.33
C PRO A 184 -9.43 38.73 7.23
N LEU A 185 -8.60 39.64 7.74
CA LEU A 185 -7.50 39.27 8.65
C LEU A 185 -8.02 38.82 10.02
N LEU A 186 -9.03 39.51 10.56
CA LEU A 186 -9.63 39.17 11.84
C LEU A 186 -10.41 37.86 11.76
N VAL A 187 -11.36 37.74 10.85
CA VAL A 187 -12.22 36.55 10.72
C VAL A 187 -11.47 35.38 10.06
N GLY A 188 -10.88 35.61 8.90
CA GLY A 188 -10.12 34.58 8.17
C GLY A 188 -8.88 34.10 8.94
N GLY A 189 -8.16 35.03 9.58
CA GLY A 189 -7.01 34.69 10.43
C GLY A 189 -7.39 33.86 11.65
N ALA A 190 -8.53 34.16 12.29
CA ALA A 190 -9.05 33.37 13.40
C ALA A 190 -9.37 31.92 12.96
N TRP A 191 -10.05 31.73 11.83
CA TRP A 191 -10.36 30.42 11.28
C TRP A 191 -9.11 29.68 10.80
N LEU A 192 -8.16 30.37 10.17
CA LEU A 192 -6.89 29.79 9.76
C LEU A 192 -6.03 29.33 10.96
N SER A 193 -6.02 30.11 12.06
CA SER A 193 -5.36 29.71 13.30
C SER A 193 -6.01 28.47 13.92
N THR A 194 -7.33 28.36 13.87
CA THR A 194 -8.09 27.19 14.30
C THR A 194 -7.78 25.98 13.42
N HIS A 195 -7.71 26.16 12.11
CA HIS A 195 -7.29 25.12 11.18
C HIS A 195 -5.88 24.59 11.52
N TRP A 196 -4.94 25.48 11.78
CA TRP A 196 -3.58 25.08 12.16
C TRP A 196 -3.55 24.32 13.50
N LEU A 197 -4.29 24.78 14.50
CA LEU A 197 -4.43 24.12 15.81
C LEU A 197 -5.09 22.74 15.68
N LEU A 198 -6.13 22.59 14.87
CA LEU A 198 -6.80 21.32 14.59
C LEU A 198 -5.89 20.37 13.81
N ARG A 199 -5.18 20.89 12.82
CA ARG A 199 -4.19 20.10 12.05
C ARG A 199 -3.10 19.55 12.95
N GLU A 200 -2.55 20.34 13.85
CA GLU A 200 -1.56 19.89 14.82
C GLU A 200 -2.15 18.85 15.78
N SER A 201 -3.42 19.01 16.16
CA SER A 201 -4.12 18.07 17.04
C SER A 201 -4.47 16.74 16.40
N THR A 202 -4.62 16.66 15.08
CA THR A 202 -4.93 15.42 14.35
C THR A 202 -3.69 14.65 13.90
N ARG A 203 -2.50 15.21 14.08
CA ARG A 203 -1.23 14.54 13.80
C ARG A 203 -1.00 13.40 14.79
N TRP A 204 -1.56 12.25 14.48
CA TRP A 204 -1.25 11.02 15.16
C TRP A 204 -0.10 10.33 14.44
N ASP A 205 0.99 10.05 15.16
CA ASP A 205 2.11 9.32 14.57
C ASP A 205 1.76 7.82 14.50
N ARG A 206 1.17 7.42 13.37
CA ARG A 206 0.80 6.03 13.09
C ARG A 206 2.01 5.13 12.92
N HIS A 207 3.19 5.72 12.72
CA HIS A 207 4.45 5.02 12.49
C HIS A 207 5.28 4.89 13.78
N ALA A 208 4.74 5.30 14.93
CA ALA A 208 5.38 4.98 16.20
C ALA A 208 5.41 3.44 16.35
N GLY A 209 6.59 2.89 16.61
CA GLY A 209 6.80 1.44 16.67
C GLY A 209 5.80 0.72 17.58
N GLU A 210 5.46 1.30 18.73
CA GLU A 210 4.47 0.75 19.67
C GLU A 210 3.06 0.61 19.08
N VAL A 211 2.65 1.57 18.23
CA VAL A 211 1.34 1.56 17.59
C VAL A 211 1.29 0.48 16.49
N LEU A 212 2.35 0.38 15.69
CA LEU A 212 2.47 -0.66 14.66
C LEU A 212 2.49 -2.05 15.28
N ASP A 213 3.21 -2.25 16.37
CA ASP A 213 3.27 -3.53 17.07
C ASP A 213 1.93 -3.92 17.70
N ALA A 214 1.22 -2.96 18.33
CA ALA A 214 -0.12 -3.19 18.85
C ALA A 214 -1.13 -3.51 17.74
N GLN A 215 -1.02 -2.83 16.60
CA GLN A 215 -1.86 -3.09 15.43
C GLN A 215 -1.59 -4.48 14.85
N ARG A 216 -0.33 -4.89 14.67
CA ARG A 216 0.04 -6.22 14.20
C ARG A 216 -0.47 -7.33 15.10
N ARG A 217 -0.35 -7.17 16.43
CA ARG A 217 -0.85 -8.17 17.40
C ARG A 217 -2.37 -8.30 17.33
N ALA A 218 -3.09 -7.18 17.25
CA ALA A 218 -4.55 -7.19 17.11
C ALA A 218 -4.97 -7.83 15.78
N GLU A 219 -4.32 -7.48 14.67
CA GLU A 219 -4.60 -8.05 13.35
C GLU A 219 -4.30 -9.55 13.29
N TYR A 220 -3.19 -9.99 13.87
CA TYR A 220 -2.86 -11.41 13.96
C TYR A 220 -3.94 -12.20 14.72
N SER A 221 -4.37 -11.69 15.88
CA SER A 221 -5.44 -12.32 16.67
C SER A 221 -6.77 -12.36 15.92
N TYR A 222 -7.07 -11.31 15.13
CA TYR A 222 -8.25 -11.25 14.27
C TYR A 222 -8.18 -12.29 13.15
N ARG A 223 -7.07 -12.36 12.42
CA ARG A 223 -6.88 -13.34 11.33
C ARG A 223 -6.96 -14.77 11.84
N LEU A 224 -6.36 -15.09 12.97
CA LEU A 224 -6.52 -16.40 13.59
C LEU A 224 -7.98 -16.77 13.86
N ALA A 225 -8.83 -15.80 14.22
CA ALA A 225 -10.24 -16.05 14.50
C ALA A 225 -11.08 -16.26 13.23
N VAL A 226 -10.72 -15.60 12.13
CA VAL A 226 -11.57 -15.47 10.92
C VAL A 226 -11.07 -16.37 9.79
N ASP A 227 -9.75 -16.59 9.69
CA ASP A 227 -9.16 -17.34 8.59
C ASP A 227 -9.32 -18.87 8.79
N SER A 228 -9.55 -19.57 7.68
CA SER A 228 -9.80 -21.02 7.64
C SER A 228 -8.67 -21.89 8.22
N PRO A 229 -7.37 -21.59 8.03
CA PRO A 229 -6.28 -22.48 8.45
C PRO A 229 -6.29 -22.85 9.94
N ALA A 230 -6.54 -21.86 10.83
CA ALA A 230 -6.54 -22.05 12.27
C ALA A 230 -7.88 -22.59 12.83
N ALA A 231 -8.93 -22.62 12.01
CA ALA A 231 -10.30 -22.91 12.48
C ALA A 231 -10.46 -24.29 13.12
N LYS A 232 -9.71 -25.30 12.66
CA LYS A 232 -9.75 -26.66 13.18
C LYS A 232 -9.19 -26.75 14.61
N GLU A 233 -8.02 -26.15 14.81
CA GLU A 233 -7.31 -26.15 16.10
C GLU A 233 -8.04 -25.31 17.13
N ILE A 234 -8.55 -24.13 16.75
CA ILE A 234 -9.33 -23.27 17.63
C ILE A 234 -10.56 -24.02 18.17
N ARG A 235 -11.25 -24.79 17.32
CA ARG A 235 -12.42 -25.59 17.75
C ARG A 235 -12.02 -26.79 18.59
N LEU A 236 -10.98 -27.52 18.15
CA LEU A 236 -10.51 -28.73 18.83
C LEU A 236 -10.02 -28.45 20.26
N PHE A 237 -9.28 -27.35 20.42
CA PHE A 237 -8.71 -26.96 21.72
C PHE A 237 -9.60 -25.98 22.50
N GLY A 238 -10.81 -25.65 22.02
CA GLY A 238 -11.74 -24.74 22.71
C GLY A 238 -11.24 -23.31 22.89
N LEU A 239 -10.40 -22.82 21.97
CA LEU A 239 -9.68 -21.55 22.12
C LEU A 239 -10.50 -20.31 21.74
N ALA A 240 -11.79 -20.45 21.38
CA ALA A 240 -12.59 -19.33 20.88
C ALA A 240 -12.72 -18.17 21.87
N SER A 241 -13.01 -18.46 23.15
CA SER A 241 -13.08 -17.42 24.20
C SER A 241 -11.73 -16.77 24.47
N TRP A 242 -10.68 -17.58 24.59
CA TRP A 242 -9.33 -17.07 24.79
C TRP A 242 -8.90 -16.13 23.65
N LEU A 243 -9.19 -16.47 22.40
CA LEU A 243 -8.84 -15.66 21.24
C LEU A 243 -9.63 -14.35 21.21
N THR A 244 -10.93 -14.39 21.58
CA THR A 244 -11.76 -13.19 21.70
C THR A 244 -11.24 -12.25 22.80
N ASP A 245 -10.89 -12.79 23.96
CA ASP A 245 -10.33 -12.01 25.08
C ASP A 245 -8.96 -11.41 24.72
N ARG A 246 -8.11 -12.19 24.02
CA ARG A 246 -6.81 -11.72 23.54
C ARG A 246 -6.99 -10.58 22.53
N PHE A 247 -7.85 -10.74 21.52
CA PHE A 247 -8.13 -9.66 20.57
C PHE A 247 -8.66 -8.40 21.27
N ALA A 248 -9.60 -8.56 22.22
CA ALA A 248 -10.13 -7.45 22.99
C ALA A 248 -9.04 -6.72 23.81
N ALA A 249 -8.10 -7.45 24.42
CA ALA A 249 -6.99 -6.87 25.16
C ALA A 249 -6.04 -6.08 24.24
N GLU A 250 -5.61 -6.67 23.13
CA GLU A 250 -4.73 -6.00 22.15
C GLU A 250 -5.43 -4.76 21.53
N ARG A 251 -6.73 -4.87 21.26
CA ARG A 251 -7.53 -3.74 20.76
C ARG A 251 -7.67 -2.62 21.78
N ARG A 252 -7.83 -2.94 23.07
CA ARG A 252 -7.85 -1.94 24.16
C ARG A 252 -6.52 -1.19 24.23
N THR A 253 -5.39 -1.88 24.19
CA THR A 253 -4.06 -1.26 24.16
C THR A 253 -3.94 -0.28 23.00
N LEU A 254 -4.37 -0.66 21.80
CA LEU A 254 -4.35 0.23 20.64
C LEU A 254 -5.26 1.46 20.85
N VAL A 255 -6.44 1.29 21.44
CA VAL A 255 -7.37 2.38 21.74
C VAL A 255 -6.78 3.30 22.82
N GLU A 256 -6.16 2.77 23.87
CA GLU A 256 -5.52 3.55 24.94
C GLU A 256 -4.38 4.40 24.41
N LEU A 257 -3.50 3.84 23.56
CA LEU A 257 -2.46 4.60 22.87
C LEU A 257 -3.04 5.76 22.05
N ARG A 258 -4.18 5.55 21.38
CA ARG A 258 -4.92 6.59 20.67
C ARG A 258 -5.48 7.66 21.62
N TRP A 259 -6.08 7.25 22.72
CA TRP A 259 -6.71 8.15 23.69
C TRP A 259 -5.69 9.01 24.44
N HIS A 260 -4.55 8.44 24.83
CA HIS A 260 -3.47 9.21 25.47
C HIS A 260 -2.99 10.35 24.58
N THR A 261 -2.78 10.10 23.32
CA THR A 261 -2.43 11.14 22.34
C THR A 261 -3.54 12.16 22.15
N THR A 262 -4.82 11.79 22.25
CA THR A 262 -5.97 12.70 22.06
C THR A 262 -6.23 13.59 23.30
N ARG A 263 -6.05 13.10 24.53
CA ARG A 263 -6.25 13.88 25.77
C ARG A 263 -5.30 15.08 25.91
N LEU A 264 -4.07 14.97 25.48
CA LEU A 264 -3.10 16.07 25.48
C LEU A 264 -3.51 17.24 24.55
N ARG A 265 -4.54 17.08 23.73
CA ARG A 265 -4.97 17.98 22.67
C ARG A 265 -6.22 18.82 22.96
N GLN A 266 -6.83 18.67 24.13
CA GLN A 266 -8.02 19.45 24.50
C GLN A 266 -7.71 20.94 24.81
N ARG A 267 -6.49 21.26 25.20
CA ARG A 267 -6.08 22.65 25.50
C ARG A 267 -6.10 23.55 24.25
N PRO A 268 -5.55 23.17 23.09
CA PRO A 268 -5.63 23.96 21.86
C PRO A 268 -7.08 24.24 21.43
N MET A 269 -7.97 23.27 21.57
CA MET A 269 -9.38 23.43 21.18
C MET A 269 -10.10 24.51 21.99
N ARG A 270 -9.83 24.61 23.31
CA ARG A 270 -10.40 25.69 24.14
C ARG A 270 -9.94 27.07 23.68
N TRP A 271 -8.66 27.22 23.33
CA TRP A 271 -8.14 28.47 22.78
C TRP A 271 -8.74 28.80 21.41
N ALA A 272 -8.96 27.82 20.53
CA ALA A 272 -9.65 28.03 19.26
C ALA A 272 -11.06 28.59 19.46
N VAL A 273 -11.84 28.04 20.40
CA VAL A 273 -13.19 28.57 20.72
C VAL A 273 -13.11 30.00 21.23
N VAL A 274 -12.17 30.32 22.11
CA VAL A 274 -12.00 31.70 22.60
C VAL A 274 -11.67 32.67 21.46
N VAL A 275 -10.69 32.32 20.61
CA VAL A 275 -10.29 33.17 19.48
C VAL A 275 -11.45 33.39 18.51
N LEU A 276 -12.21 32.35 18.15
CA LEU A 276 -13.35 32.44 17.26
C LEU A 276 -14.49 33.29 17.88
N THR A 277 -14.77 33.11 19.17
CA THR A 277 -15.82 33.88 19.86
C THR A 277 -15.46 35.37 19.94
N VAL A 278 -14.19 35.66 20.28
CA VAL A 278 -13.73 37.06 20.38
C VAL A 278 -13.69 37.72 19.00
N SER A 279 -13.10 37.06 18.00
CA SER A 279 -12.98 37.62 16.64
C SER A 279 -14.35 37.81 15.98
N GLY A 280 -15.24 36.81 16.09
CA GLY A 280 -16.61 36.89 15.60
C GLY A 280 -17.41 37.97 16.33
N GLY A 281 -17.33 38.05 17.66
CA GLY A 281 -17.97 39.06 18.46
C GLY A 281 -17.55 40.49 18.08
N LEU A 282 -16.26 40.74 17.90
CA LEU A 282 -15.74 42.05 17.44
C LEU A 282 -16.22 42.40 16.03
N PHE A 283 -16.19 41.41 15.12
CA PHE A 283 -16.66 41.63 13.74
C PHE A 283 -18.17 41.98 13.71
N PHE A 284 -19.03 41.17 14.33
CA PHE A 284 -20.48 41.40 14.32
C PHE A 284 -20.87 42.65 15.11
N TRP A 285 -20.15 43.00 16.18
CA TRP A 285 -20.34 44.25 16.87
C TRP A 285 -20.02 45.47 15.99
N SER A 286 -18.89 45.43 15.24
CA SER A 286 -18.54 46.50 14.29
C SER A 286 -19.58 46.62 13.18
N LEU A 287 -19.99 45.50 12.57
CA LEU A 287 -21.00 45.46 11.51
C LEU A 287 -22.36 46.02 11.99
N GLY A 288 -22.77 45.63 13.21
CA GLY A 288 -24.02 46.13 13.81
C GLY A 288 -23.98 47.62 14.13
N ARG A 289 -22.81 48.14 14.58
CA ARG A 289 -22.62 49.57 14.79
C ARG A 289 -22.74 50.39 13.49
N ASP A 290 -22.09 49.91 12.42
CA ASP A 290 -22.08 50.58 11.14
C ASP A 290 -23.45 50.49 10.44
N ALA A 291 -24.18 49.40 10.64
CA ALA A 291 -25.58 49.26 10.24
C ALA A 291 -26.48 50.24 10.99
N ALA A 292 -26.32 50.40 12.32
CA ALA A 292 -27.11 51.33 13.13
C ALA A 292 -26.81 52.80 12.79
N SER A 293 -25.61 53.12 12.33
CA SER A 293 -25.25 54.48 11.86
C SER A 293 -25.68 54.76 10.42
N GLY A 294 -26.21 53.77 9.68
CA GLY A 294 -26.58 53.89 8.28
C GLY A 294 -25.39 53.91 7.31
N ALA A 295 -24.18 53.56 7.80
CA ALA A 295 -22.98 53.48 6.96
C ALA A 295 -22.97 52.26 6.02
N VAL A 296 -23.77 51.24 6.37
CA VAL A 296 -23.92 49.99 5.61
C VAL A 296 -25.41 49.72 5.44
N ASP A 297 -25.86 49.44 4.20
CA ASP A 297 -27.25 49.09 3.90
C ASP A 297 -27.59 47.63 4.28
N LEU A 298 -28.89 47.30 4.30
CA LEU A 298 -29.37 46.00 4.74
C LEU A 298 -28.86 44.84 3.85
N GLY A 299 -28.71 45.09 2.55
CA GLY A 299 -28.14 44.12 1.60
C GLY A 299 -26.66 43.85 1.88
N GLN A 300 -25.90 44.90 2.17
CA GLN A 300 -24.49 44.81 2.55
C GLN A 300 -24.30 44.11 3.90
N VAL A 301 -25.14 44.46 4.91
CA VAL A 301 -25.14 43.75 6.21
C VAL A 301 -25.33 42.24 6.01
N SER A 302 -26.31 41.86 5.20
CA SER A 302 -26.61 40.48 4.84
C SER A 302 -25.41 39.83 4.18
N THR A 303 -24.83 40.47 3.15
CA THR A 303 -23.62 39.94 2.44
C THR A 303 -22.47 39.72 3.39
N PHE A 304 -22.09 40.69 4.21
CA PHE A 304 -20.92 40.58 5.08
C PHE A 304 -21.15 39.61 6.25
N ALA A 305 -22.38 39.52 6.77
CA ALA A 305 -22.72 38.54 7.80
C ALA A 305 -22.61 37.11 7.28
N TYR A 306 -23.17 36.81 6.11
CA TYR A 306 -23.04 35.49 5.48
C TYR A 306 -21.60 35.16 5.07
N ALA A 307 -20.85 36.12 4.54
CA ALA A 307 -19.44 35.95 4.20
C ALA A 307 -18.59 35.65 5.44
N ALA A 308 -18.86 36.28 6.59
CA ALA A 308 -18.15 35.99 7.83
C ALA A 308 -18.40 34.57 8.34
N VAL A 309 -19.64 34.08 8.25
CA VAL A 309 -19.99 32.70 8.60
C VAL A 309 -19.33 31.72 7.61
N GLY A 310 -19.41 32.03 6.32
CA GLY A 310 -18.84 31.16 5.29
C GLY A 310 -17.31 31.14 5.26
N ALA A 311 -16.62 32.15 5.77
CA ALA A 311 -15.18 32.13 6.00
C ALA A 311 -14.77 31.00 6.96
N GLY A 312 -15.73 30.45 7.74
CA GLY A 312 -15.52 29.23 8.56
C GLY A 312 -15.08 28.00 7.79
N ALA A 313 -15.37 27.93 6.50
CA ALA A 313 -14.89 26.86 5.63
C ALA A 313 -13.35 26.76 5.59
N LEU A 314 -12.60 27.81 5.96
CA LEU A 314 -11.13 27.75 6.10
C LEU A 314 -10.66 26.77 7.19
N ALA A 315 -11.50 26.44 8.17
CA ALA A 315 -11.13 25.56 9.28
C ALA A 315 -11.63 24.12 9.12
N PHE A 316 -12.72 23.93 8.41
CA PHE A 316 -13.41 22.66 8.30
C PHE A 316 -13.18 22.04 6.93
N GLY A 317 -12.48 20.93 6.86
CA GLY A 317 -12.32 20.20 5.63
C GLY A 317 -11.67 18.84 5.86
N GLY A 318 -12.10 17.86 5.08
CA GLY A 318 -11.48 16.53 5.03
C GLY A 318 -10.01 16.55 4.59
N LEU A 319 -9.51 17.70 4.11
CA LEU A 319 -8.18 17.87 3.58
C LEU A 319 -7.08 17.44 4.54
N ASN A 320 -7.20 17.72 5.83
CA ASN A 320 -6.14 17.49 6.80
C ASN A 320 -5.80 16.01 7.00
N TRP A 321 -6.80 15.14 7.03
CA TRP A 321 -6.58 13.72 7.26
C TRP A 321 -6.48 12.93 5.94
N ALA A 322 -7.33 13.22 4.95
CA ALA A 322 -7.36 12.51 3.69
C ALA A 322 -6.10 12.77 2.85
N LEU A 323 -5.67 14.04 2.76
CA LEU A 323 -4.44 14.40 2.04
C LEU A 323 -3.21 13.79 2.71
N SER A 324 -3.14 13.79 4.04
CA SER A 324 -2.01 13.17 4.75
C SER A 324 -1.95 11.67 4.48
N LEU A 325 -3.12 10.97 4.51
CA LEU A 325 -3.19 9.53 4.23
C LEU A 325 -2.78 9.19 2.80
N ALA A 326 -3.36 9.90 1.82
CA ALA A 326 -3.03 9.68 0.42
C ALA A 326 -1.56 10.00 0.12
N ALA A 327 -1.02 11.08 0.69
CA ALA A 327 0.39 11.45 0.53
C ALA A 327 1.35 10.44 1.19
N ASP A 328 0.98 9.87 2.35
CA ASP A 328 1.77 8.83 3.02
C ASP A 328 1.73 7.52 2.23
N GLY A 329 0.56 7.14 1.65
CA GLY A 329 0.43 5.99 0.75
C GLY A 329 1.31 6.11 -0.49
N VAL A 330 1.21 7.23 -1.22
CA VAL A 330 2.08 7.50 -2.38
C VAL A 330 3.55 7.50 -1.98
N ALA A 331 3.90 8.12 -0.86
CA ALA A 331 5.30 8.18 -0.39
C ALA A 331 5.84 6.81 0.01
N SER A 332 5.01 5.87 0.50
CA SER A 332 5.44 4.51 0.83
C SER A 332 5.73 3.69 -0.42
N VAL A 333 4.89 3.76 -1.45
CA VAL A 333 5.16 3.10 -2.75
C VAL A 333 6.45 3.62 -3.37
N LEU A 334 6.65 4.95 -3.40
CA LEU A 334 7.88 5.56 -3.92
C LEU A 334 9.14 5.26 -3.08
N ARG A 335 8.97 4.93 -1.81
CA ARG A 335 10.07 4.45 -0.96
C ARG A 335 10.45 3.02 -1.33
N VAL A 336 9.48 2.11 -1.40
CA VAL A 336 9.70 0.73 -1.82
C VAL A 336 10.43 0.70 -3.16
N GLU A 337 9.98 1.45 -4.16
CA GLU A 337 10.65 1.51 -5.46
C GLU A 337 12.12 1.92 -5.34
N ARG A 338 12.43 2.92 -4.51
CA ARG A 338 13.83 3.32 -4.29
C ARG A 338 14.62 2.27 -3.52
N THR A 339 14.04 1.69 -2.46
CA THR A 339 14.71 0.68 -1.66
C THR A 339 14.99 -0.58 -2.48
N MET A 340 14.00 -1.07 -3.25
CA MET A 340 14.15 -2.24 -4.11
C MET A 340 15.14 -2.02 -5.27
N SER A 341 15.33 -0.78 -5.72
CA SER A 341 16.31 -0.48 -6.77
C SER A 341 17.73 -0.21 -6.27
N SER A 342 17.91 0.12 -4.98
CA SER A 342 19.19 0.64 -4.48
C SER A 342 19.80 -0.16 -3.32
N SER A 343 19.06 -1.05 -2.66
CA SER A 343 19.58 -1.84 -1.55
C SER A 343 20.65 -2.84 -1.99
N ALA A 344 21.53 -3.21 -1.08
CA ALA A 344 22.57 -4.21 -1.33
C ALA A 344 21.94 -5.57 -1.65
N GLU A 345 20.85 -5.92 -0.93
CA GLU A 345 20.13 -7.17 -1.11
C GLU A 345 19.44 -7.24 -2.49
N ALA A 346 18.88 -6.12 -2.97
CA ALA A 346 18.27 -6.06 -4.29
C ALA A 346 19.28 -6.22 -5.43
N ARG A 347 20.54 -5.85 -5.18
CA ARG A 347 21.66 -5.96 -6.13
C ARG A 347 22.57 -7.15 -5.87
N SER A 348 22.20 -8.04 -4.95
CA SER A 348 23.04 -9.18 -4.58
C SER A 348 23.19 -10.20 -5.70
N VAL A 349 22.23 -10.25 -6.63
CA VAL A 349 22.28 -11.08 -7.85
C VAL A 349 22.13 -10.17 -9.06
N VAL A 350 23.06 -10.30 -10.00
CA VAL A 350 23.08 -9.50 -11.24
C VAL A 350 23.26 -10.44 -12.43
N SER A 351 22.36 -10.38 -13.42
CA SER A 351 22.45 -11.21 -14.62
C SER A 351 23.78 -10.99 -15.36
N GLY A 352 24.41 -12.10 -15.77
CA GLY A 352 25.50 -12.08 -16.73
C GLY A 352 25.02 -11.91 -18.17
N ARG A 353 25.89 -12.26 -19.14
CA ARG A 353 25.58 -12.08 -20.57
C ARG A 353 25.77 -13.34 -21.41
N ALA A 354 26.44 -14.35 -20.88
CA ALA A 354 26.68 -15.58 -21.63
C ALA A 354 25.40 -16.44 -21.70
N PRO A 355 25.00 -16.92 -22.86
CA PRO A 355 23.82 -17.78 -22.98
C PRO A 355 24.05 -19.13 -22.31
N ALA A 356 22.99 -19.71 -21.73
CA ALA A 356 23.02 -21.02 -21.08
C ALA A 356 22.36 -22.13 -21.91
N GLU A 357 22.06 -21.88 -23.22
CA GLU A 357 21.43 -22.87 -24.09
C GLU A 357 22.31 -24.14 -24.19
N GLY A 358 21.68 -25.31 -23.99
CA GLY A 358 22.34 -26.59 -24.05
C GLY A 358 23.14 -26.99 -22.77
N MET A 359 23.25 -26.07 -21.79
CA MET A 359 23.95 -26.38 -20.53
C MET A 359 23.02 -27.10 -19.53
N PRO A 360 23.57 -27.93 -18.62
CA PRO A 360 24.94 -28.45 -18.62
C PRO A 360 25.13 -29.52 -19.69
N ALA A 361 26.29 -29.50 -20.40
CA ALA A 361 26.70 -30.54 -21.33
C ALA A 361 27.76 -31.48 -20.70
N ALA A 362 28.56 -30.99 -19.76
CA ALA A 362 29.62 -31.71 -19.10
C ALA A 362 29.37 -31.89 -17.59
N GLU A 363 29.30 -30.78 -16.86
CA GLU A 363 29.18 -30.85 -15.39
C GLU A 363 28.71 -29.52 -14.77
N ILE A 364 28.18 -29.62 -13.55
CA ILE A 364 27.99 -28.48 -12.63
C ILE A 364 29.01 -28.68 -11.50
N ARG A 365 29.79 -27.62 -11.20
CA ARG A 365 30.85 -27.69 -10.20
C ARG A 365 30.77 -26.57 -9.19
N PHE A 366 30.72 -26.91 -7.92
CA PHE A 366 30.88 -25.98 -6.79
C PHE A 366 32.36 -26.03 -6.37
N ARG A 367 33.03 -24.88 -6.25
CA ARG A 367 34.42 -24.73 -5.85
C ARG A 367 34.53 -23.83 -4.65
N ASP A 368 34.94 -24.38 -3.51
CA ASP A 368 35.16 -23.64 -2.25
C ASP A 368 33.98 -22.70 -1.90
N VAL A 369 32.74 -23.17 -2.11
CA VAL A 369 31.54 -22.35 -1.97
C VAL A 369 31.19 -22.15 -0.51
N THR A 370 31.23 -20.87 -0.08
CA THR A 370 30.78 -20.47 1.25
C THR A 370 29.58 -19.54 1.11
N PHE A 371 28.55 -19.80 1.91
CA PHE A 371 27.33 -19.01 1.91
C PHE A 371 26.73 -18.82 3.30
N ALA A 372 26.32 -17.57 3.60
CA ALA A 372 25.51 -17.21 4.76
C ALA A 372 24.30 -16.36 4.30
N TYR A 373 23.14 -16.58 4.90
CA TYR A 373 21.96 -15.71 4.64
C TYR A 373 22.20 -14.28 5.15
N PRO A 374 21.58 -13.27 4.53
CA PRO A 374 21.67 -11.90 5.00
C PRO A 374 21.32 -11.77 6.49
N GLY A 375 22.19 -11.12 7.26
CA GLY A 375 22.02 -10.94 8.71
C GLY A 375 22.48 -12.11 9.58
N MET A 376 22.91 -13.24 9.01
CA MET A 376 23.53 -14.34 9.76
C MET A 376 25.05 -14.20 9.79
N SER A 377 25.66 -14.46 10.95
CA SER A 377 27.12 -14.42 11.14
C SER A 377 27.80 -15.76 10.85
N ALA A 378 27.07 -16.86 10.96
CA ALA A 378 27.61 -18.20 10.69
C ALA A 378 27.24 -18.65 9.27
N PRO A 379 28.18 -19.20 8.50
CA PRO A 379 27.89 -19.75 7.19
C PRO A 379 27.03 -21.01 7.30
N VAL A 380 26.11 -21.18 6.33
CA VAL A 380 25.32 -22.42 6.16
C VAL A 380 26.05 -23.42 5.30
N LEU A 381 26.80 -22.93 4.32
CA LEU A 381 27.77 -23.71 3.55
C LEU A 381 29.15 -23.10 3.78
N ASP A 382 30.16 -23.93 4.05
CA ASP A 382 31.50 -23.49 4.40
C ASP A 382 32.52 -24.31 3.60
N GLY A 383 33.07 -23.72 2.54
CA GLY A 383 34.08 -24.34 1.68
C GLY A 383 33.58 -25.57 0.93
N LEU A 384 32.34 -25.55 0.40
CA LEU A 384 31.77 -26.71 -0.29
C LEU A 384 32.42 -26.93 -1.66
N ASP A 385 32.99 -28.12 -1.83
CA ASP A 385 33.41 -28.68 -3.12
C ASP A 385 32.48 -29.81 -3.54
N LEU A 386 31.85 -29.69 -4.71
CA LEU A 386 30.91 -30.68 -5.23
C LEU A 386 30.91 -30.64 -6.76
N THR A 387 30.93 -31.82 -7.39
CA THR A 387 30.82 -31.94 -8.85
C THR A 387 29.65 -32.85 -9.19
N VAL A 388 28.78 -32.40 -10.09
CA VAL A 388 27.65 -33.15 -10.62
C VAL A 388 27.84 -33.29 -12.13
N PRO A 389 28.24 -34.48 -12.63
CA PRO A 389 28.36 -34.69 -14.07
C PRO A 389 27.00 -34.56 -14.78
N ALA A 390 26.99 -34.04 -16.00
CA ALA A 390 25.79 -34.01 -16.82
C ALA A 390 25.26 -35.44 -17.08
N GLY A 391 23.96 -35.62 -17.16
CA GLY A 391 23.31 -36.90 -17.33
C GLY A 391 23.41 -37.84 -16.13
N SER A 392 23.83 -37.33 -14.95
CA SER A 392 23.84 -38.10 -13.71
C SER A 392 22.81 -37.64 -12.71
N SER A 393 22.44 -38.49 -11.77
CA SER A 393 21.59 -38.18 -10.64
C SER A 393 22.42 -38.07 -9.36
N LEU A 394 22.13 -37.05 -8.53
CA LEU A 394 22.78 -36.85 -7.23
C LEU A 394 21.74 -36.82 -6.12
N ALA A 395 21.86 -37.71 -5.14
CA ALA A 395 21.07 -37.62 -3.91
C ALA A 395 21.86 -36.88 -2.81
N VAL A 396 21.31 -35.78 -2.32
CA VAL A 396 21.90 -35.01 -1.22
C VAL A 396 21.19 -35.38 0.08
N VAL A 397 21.90 -36.05 0.97
CA VAL A 397 21.37 -36.54 2.24
C VAL A 397 22.05 -35.82 3.41
N GLY A 398 21.29 -35.52 4.43
CA GLY A 398 21.81 -34.85 5.64
C GLY A 398 20.70 -34.47 6.61
N VAL A 399 21.08 -34.13 7.84
CA VAL A 399 20.15 -33.69 8.89
C VAL A 399 19.43 -32.40 8.50
N ASN A 400 18.32 -32.11 9.16
CA ASN A 400 17.61 -30.85 8.93
C ASN A 400 18.53 -29.68 9.31
N GLY A 401 18.54 -28.63 8.44
CA GLY A 401 19.45 -27.50 8.61
C GLY A 401 20.88 -27.69 8.06
N ALA A 402 21.22 -28.84 7.45
CA ALA A 402 22.54 -29.08 6.85
C ALA A 402 22.83 -28.27 5.56
N GLY A 403 21.94 -27.41 5.11
CA GLY A 403 22.15 -26.57 3.92
C GLY A 403 21.65 -27.18 2.60
N LYS A 404 20.88 -28.28 2.61
CA LYS A 404 20.36 -28.90 1.39
C LYS A 404 19.56 -27.95 0.52
N SER A 405 18.53 -27.31 1.06
CA SER A 405 17.71 -26.34 0.34
C SER A 405 18.50 -25.06 -0.01
N THR A 406 19.56 -24.74 0.75
CA THR A 406 20.48 -23.65 0.42
C THR A 406 21.27 -23.93 -0.83
N LEU A 407 21.75 -25.16 -1.01
CA LEU A 407 22.43 -25.63 -2.23
C LEU A 407 21.49 -25.40 -3.45
N VAL A 408 20.23 -25.81 -3.32
CA VAL A 408 19.22 -25.64 -4.37
C VAL A 408 19.01 -24.16 -4.70
N LYS A 409 18.85 -23.30 -3.68
CA LYS A 409 18.66 -21.86 -3.86
C LYS A 409 19.85 -21.21 -4.58
N LEU A 410 21.08 -21.62 -4.30
CA LEU A 410 22.28 -21.16 -4.98
C LEU A 410 22.33 -21.66 -6.43
N LEU A 411 22.00 -22.91 -6.69
CA LEU A 411 21.94 -23.47 -8.03
C LEU A 411 20.88 -22.76 -8.90
N CYS A 412 19.69 -22.47 -8.34
CA CYS A 412 18.66 -21.65 -9.01
C CYS A 412 19.03 -20.17 -9.11
N ARG A 413 20.18 -19.80 -8.58
CA ARG A 413 20.69 -18.43 -8.52
C ARG A 413 19.67 -17.44 -7.93
N LEU A 414 18.99 -17.88 -6.85
CA LEU A 414 18.18 -17.00 -5.99
C LEU A 414 19.07 -16.16 -5.07
N TYR A 415 20.29 -16.64 -4.82
CA TYR A 415 21.40 -16.00 -4.13
C TYR A 415 22.70 -16.29 -4.86
N ASP A 416 23.68 -15.40 -4.73
CA ASP A 416 25.07 -15.67 -5.11
C ASP A 416 25.89 -16.06 -3.85
N PRO A 417 26.91 -16.92 -3.96
CA PRO A 417 27.76 -17.29 -2.83
C PRO A 417 28.57 -16.08 -2.31
N VAL A 418 28.91 -16.11 -1.00
CA VAL A 418 29.77 -15.09 -0.38
C VAL A 418 31.20 -15.23 -0.87
N SER A 419 31.69 -16.47 -1.01
CA SER A 419 32.99 -16.79 -1.62
C SER A 419 32.90 -18.11 -2.38
N GLY A 420 33.89 -18.38 -3.22
CA GLY A 420 33.91 -19.51 -4.14
C GLY A 420 33.12 -19.26 -5.42
N THR A 421 32.99 -20.28 -6.24
CA THR A 421 32.32 -20.21 -7.55
C THR A 421 31.44 -21.44 -7.78
N ILE A 422 30.33 -21.21 -8.50
CA ILE A 422 29.51 -22.29 -9.06
C ILE A 422 29.67 -22.21 -10.57
N GLU A 423 30.20 -23.25 -11.16
CA GLU A 423 30.50 -23.30 -12.59
C GLU A 423 29.58 -24.29 -13.29
N VAL A 424 29.15 -23.95 -14.49
CA VAL A 424 28.42 -24.83 -15.41
C VAL A 424 29.27 -24.95 -16.67
N ASP A 425 29.74 -26.14 -16.96
CA ASP A 425 30.65 -26.42 -18.08
C ASP A 425 31.89 -25.50 -18.11
N GLY A 426 32.42 -25.19 -16.90
CA GLY A 426 33.58 -24.31 -16.73
C GLY A 426 33.28 -22.80 -16.81
N THR A 427 32.03 -22.39 -17.01
CA THR A 427 31.59 -20.96 -16.96
C THR A 427 31.00 -20.68 -15.60
N ASP A 428 31.46 -19.61 -14.95
CA ASP A 428 30.86 -19.14 -13.67
C ASP A 428 29.38 -18.81 -13.88
N LEU A 429 28.54 -19.29 -13.00
CA LEU A 429 27.11 -19.07 -13.03
C LEU A 429 26.75 -17.56 -13.02
N ARG A 430 27.63 -16.72 -12.45
CA ARG A 430 27.47 -15.27 -12.42
C ARG A 430 27.65 -14.61 -13.79
N ASP A 431 28.37 -15.24 -14.71
CA ASP A 431 28.60 -14.76 -16.06
C ASP A 431 27.49 -15.15 -17.03
N LEU A 432 26.67 -16.13 -16.66
CA LEU A 432 25.52 -16.58 -17.47
C LEU A 432 24.38 -15.57 -17.42
N ASP A 433 23.67 -15.41 -18.53
CA ASP A 433 22.37 -14.74 -18.58
C ASP A 433 21.38 -15.50 -17.70
N LEU A 434 20.84 -14.80 -16.71
CA LEU A 434 20.06 -15.43 -15.65
C LEU A 434 18.74 -16.03 -16.13
N GLU A 435 18.07 -15.35 -17.07
CA GLU A 435 16.83 -15.85 -17.64
C GLU A 435 17.08 -17.11 -18.50
N SER A 436 18.18 -17.10 -19.29
CA SER A 436 18.63 -18.26 -20.06
C SER A 436 18.95 -19.43 -19.15
N TRP A 437 19.65 -19.20 -18.02
CA TRP A 437 19.95 -20.24 -17.03
C TRP A 437 18.69 -20.78 -16.36
N ARG A 438 17.80 -19.91 -15.90
CA ARG A 438 16.56 -20.34 -15.23
C ARG A 438 15.61 -21.10 -16.12
N ARG A 439 15.66 -20.91 -17.42
CA ARG A 439 14.98 -21.77 -18.40
C ARG A 439 15.57 -23.18 -18.50
N ARG A 440 16.85 -23.35 -18.11
CA ARG A 440 17.52 -24.63 -18.09
C ARG A 440 17.30 -25.43 -16.80
N ILE A 441 16.76 -24.80 -15.74
CA ILE A 441 16.56 -25.43 -14.43
C ILE A 441 15.08 -25.47 -14.07
N SER A 442 14.61 -26.60 -13.58
CA SER A 442 13.28 -26.73 -13.01
C SER A 442 13.37 -27.30 -11.60
N ALA A 443 12.65 -26.69 -10.64
CA ALA A 443 12.77 -27.04 -9.23
C ALA A 443 11.40 -27.17 -8.56
N VAL A 444 11.24 -28.21 -7.75
CA VAL A 444 10.19 -28.30 -6.72
C VAL A 444 10.84 -28.09 -5.36
N PHE A 445 10.41 -27.05 -4.66
CA PHE A 445 10.79 -26.80 -3.28
C PHE A 445 9.86 -27.55 -2.32
N GLN A 446 10.31 -27.79 -1.10
CA GLN A 446 9.51 -28.44 -0.06
C GLN A 446 8.18 -27.72 0.21
N ASP A 447 8.19 -26.38 0.17
CA ASP A 447 7.04 -25.48 0.36
C ASP A 447 6.50 -24.92 -0.97
N PHE A 448 6.35 -25.78 -1.98
CA PHE A 448 5.87 -25.36 -3.31
C PHE A 448 4.53 -24.63 -3.24
N ILE A 449 4.38 -23.61 -4.08
CA ILE A 449 3.18 -22.77 -4.11
C ILE A 449 2.04 -23.50 -4.82
N ARG A 450 0.86 -23.43 -4.19
CA ARG A 450 -0.43 -23.84 -4.75
C ARG A 450 -1.10 -22.61 -5.33
N TYR A 451 -0.98 -22.43 -6.64
CA TYR A 451 -1.58 -21.26 -7.28
C TYR A 451 -3.09 -21.44 -7.40
N GLU A 452 -3.85 -20.44 -6.95
CA GLU A 452 -5.32 -20.36 -7.12
C GLU A 452 -5.67 -19.98 -8.57
N LEU A 453 -5.14 -20.74 -9.53
CA LEU A 453 -5.26 -20.57 -10.96
C LEU A 453 -5.83 -21.85 -11.59
N SER A 454 -5.99 -21.86 -12.91
CA SER A 454 -6.40 -23.07 -13.64
C SER A 454 -5.38 -24.22 -13.48
N LEU A 455 -5.80 -25.46 -13.70
CA LEU A 455 -4.91 -26.61 -13.71
C LEU A 455 -3.81 -26.44 -14.79
N ALA A 456 -4.17 -25.92 -15.96
CA ALA A 456 -3.19 -25.60 -17.00
C ALA A 456 -2.12 -24.62 -16.50
N ASP A 457 -2.52 -23.49 -15.91
CA ASP A 457 -1.60 -22.46 -15.40
C ASP A 457 -0.73 -22.95 -14.25
N ASN A 458 -1.19 -23.99 -13.52
CA ASN A 458 -0.42 -24.62 -12.45
C ASN A 458 0.68 -25.54 -12.99
N VAL A 459 0.58 -26.06 -14.22
CA VAL A 459 1.49 -27.07 -14.77
C VAL A 459 2.29 -26.53 -15.95
N ALA A 460 1.68 -25.72 -16.82
CA ALA A 460 2.28 -25.30 -18.07
C ALA A 460 3.61 -24.55 -17.88
N ALA A 461 4.65 -25.03 -18.54
CA ALA A 461 5.87 -24.27 -18.77
C ALA A 461 5.65 -23.24 -19.90
N PRO A 462 6.45 -22.16 -20.00
CA PRO A 462 6.35 -21.19 -21.06
C PRO A 462 6.45 -21.85 -22.44
N GLY A 463 5.40 -21.71 -23.27
CA GLY A 463 5.32 -22.28 -24.62
C GLY A 463 4.79 -23.72 -24.70
N ALA A 464 4.44 -24.35 -23.58
CA ALA A 464 3.86 -25.69 -23.56
C ALA A 464 2.45 -25.72 -24.17
N THR A 465 2.17 -26.77 -24.93
CA THR A 465 0.84 -27.05 -25.49
C THR A 465 -0.06 -27.74 -24.47
N PRO A 466 -1.40 -27.70 -24.61
CA PRO A 466 -2.30 -28.45 -23.75
C PRO A 466 -2.03 -29.95 -23.72
N GLU A 467 -1.57 -30.53 -24.81
CA GLU A 467 -1.19 -31.94 -24.93
C GLU A 467 0.03 -32.25 -24.07
N GLU A 468 1.07 -31.42 -24.10
CA GLU A 468 2.27 -31.56 -23.25
C GLU A 468 1.93 -31.42 -21.77
N VAL A 469 0.99 -30.57 -21.41
CA VAL A 469 0.48 -30.44 -20.03
C VAL A 469 -0.21 -31.73 -19.59
N LEU A 470 -1.07 -32.32 -20.42
CA LEU A 470 -1.73 -33.60 -20.11
C LEU A 470 -0.75 -34.76 -20.03
N GLU A 471 0.27 -34.81 -20.89
CA GLU A 471 1.35 -35.80 -20.84
C GLU A 471 2.15 -35.67 -19.55
N ALA A 472 2.51 -34.44 -19.15
CA ALA A 472 3.21 -34.17 -17.91
C ALA A 472 2.38 -34.57 -16.67
N LEU A 473 1.07 -34.29 -16.67
CA LEU A 473 0.15 -34.76 -15.62
C LEU A 473 0.08 -36.29 -15.57
N ALA A 474 0.00 -36.96 -16.70
CA ALA A 474 0.00 -38.41 -16.76
C ALA A 474 1.32 -39.01 -16.26
N ALA A 475 2.46 -38.44 -16.68
CA ALA A 475 3.79 -38.81 -16.21
C ALA A 475 3.98 -38.62 -14.70
N ALA A 476 3.39 -37.57 -14.14
CA ALA A 476 3.38 -37.29 -12.69
C ALA A 476 2.39 -38.18 -11.88
N GLY A 477 1.65 -39.07 -12.53
CA GLY A 477 0.63 -39.93 -11.88
C GLY A 477 -0.67 -39.21 -11.55
N ALA A 478 -0.96 -38.11 -12.24
CA ALA A 478 -2.17 -37.30 -12.11
C ALA A 478 -3.07 -37.37 -13.36
N ALA A 479 -3.11 -38.50 -14.07
CA ALA A 479 -3.88 -38.70 -15.30
C ALA A 479 -5.41 -38.58 -15.10
N ASP A 480 -5.89 -38.57 -13.88
CA ASP A 480 -7.27 -38.30 -13.47
C ASP A 480 -7.64 -36.82 -13.56
N LEU A 481 -6.65 -35.93 -13.51
CA LEU A 481 -6.84 -34.49 -13.64
C LEU A 481 -6.80 -34.09 -15.13
N ARG A 482 -7.97 -33.94 -15.76
CA ARG A 482 -8.08 -33.66 -17.20
C ARG A 482 -8.71 -32.32 -17.55
N ASP A 483 -9.43 -31.71 -16.61
CA ASP A 483 -10.09 -30.43 -16.82
C ASP A 483 -9.07 -29.31 -16.60
N LEU A 484 -8.39 -28.93 -17.69
CA LEU A 484 -7.30 -27.93 -17.68
C LEU A 484 -7.76 -26.54 -17.28
N ASP A 485 -9.02 -26.19 -17.53
CA ASP A 485 -9.58 -24.87 -17.23
C ASP A 485 -10.08 -24.76 -15.78
N ARG A 486 -10.13 -25.87 -15.05
CA ARG A 486 -10.61 -25.90 -13.67
C ARG A 486 -9.69 -25.13 -12.74
N VAL A 487 -10.24 -24.13 -12.04
CA VAL A 487 -9.50 -23.36 -11.03
C VAL A 487 -9.29 -24.20 -9.77
N LEU A 488 -8.04 -24.25 -9.31
CA LEU A 488 -7.62 -25.06 -8.16
C LEU A 488 -7.74 -24.25 -6.84
N SER A 489 -8.93 -23.72 -6.59
CA SER A 489 -9.27 -23.03 -5.33
C SER A 489 -10.78 -23.13 -5.08
N PRO A 490 -11.21 -23.51 -3.86
CA PRO A 490 -12.63 -23.58 -3.49
C PRO A 490 -13.29 -22.20 -3.36
N GLY A 491 -12.52 -21.11 -3.42
CA GLY A 491 -13.03 -19.74 -3.35
C GLY A 491 -13.65 -19.23 -4.64
N TYR A 492 -13.49 -19.94 -5.75
CA TYR A 492 -14.03 -19.58 -7.06
C TYR A 492 -15.22 -20.44 -7.44
N GLU A 493 -16.14 -19.88 -8.26
CA GLU A 493 -17.26 -20.62 -8.80
C GLU A 493 -16.76 -21.80 -9.66
N ASN A 494 -17.24 -23.01 -9.38
CA ASN A 494 -16.76 -24.27 -9.96
C ASN A 494 -15.30 -24.63 -9.65
N GLY A 495 -14.64 -23.90 -8.75
CA GLY A 495 -13.30 -24.21 -8.29
C GLY A 495 -13.27 -25.44 -7.37
N THR A 496 -12.10 -26.07 -7.24
CA THR A 496 -11.90 -27.23 -6.37
C THR A 496 -10.55 -27.13 -5.68
N ASP A 497 -10.45 -27.66 -4.46
CA ASP A 497 -9.16 -27.91 -3.82
C ASP A 497 -8.72 -29.34 -4.10
N LEU A 498 -7.42 -29.55 -4.15
CA LEU A 498 -6.80 -30.86 -4.32
C LEU A 498 -6.30 -31.40 -2.97
N SER A 499 -6.27 -32.71 -2.83
CA SER A 499 -5.58 -33.32 -1.70
C SER A 499 -4.07 -33.01 -1.72
N GLY A 500 -3.37 -33.12 -0.57
CA GLY A 500 -1.93 -32.87 -0.50
C GLY A 500 -1.12 -33.70 -1.51
N GLY A 501 -1.45 -34.97 -1.68
CA GLY A 501 -0.80 -35.82 -2.67
C GLY A 501 -1.11 -35.44 -4.12
N GLN A 502 -2.33 -34.94 -4.43
CA GLN A 502 -2.65 -34.42 -5.75
C GLN A 502 -1.89 -33.14 -6.05
N TRP A 503 -1.79 -32.23 -5.09
CA TRP A 503 -0.97 -31.02 -5.23
C TRP A 503 0.50 -31.32 -5.48
N GLN A 504 1.04 -32.36 -4.84
CA GLN A 504 2.40 -32.79 -5.05
C GLN A 504 2.62 -33.35 -6.47
N ARG A 505 1.66 -34.12 -6.99
CA ARG A 505 1.71 -34.58 -8.39
C ARG A 505 1.58 -33.44 -9.39
N VAL A 506 0.77 -32.42 -9.11
CA VAL A 506 0.71 -31.20 -9.91
C VAL A 506 2.05 -30.45 -9.89
N ALA A 507 2.70 -30.32 -8.73
CA ALA A 507 4.03 -29.72 -8.65
C ALA A 507 5.09 -30.52 -9.43
N LEU A 508 5.02 -31.86 -9.40
CA LEU A 508 5.88 -32.72 -10.20
C LEU A 508 5.58 -32.58 -11.70
N ALA A 509 4.32 -32.54 -12.09
CA ALA A 509 3.90 -32.31 -13.49
C ALA A 509 4.46 -30.99 -14.04
N ARG A 510 4.52 -29.93 -13.21
CA ARG A 510 5.15 -28.65 -13.56
C ARG A 510 6.62 -28.82 -13.95
N VAL A 511 7.36 -29.64 -13.20
CA VAL A 511 8.77 -29.93 -13.51
C VAL A 511 8.89 -30.75 -14.79
N LEU A 512 8.09 -31.79 -14.94
CA LEU A 512 8.13 -32.66 -16.13
C LEU A 512 7.74 -31.91 -17.39
N CYS A 513 6.76 -31.01 -17.32
CA CYS A 513 6.41 -30.11 -18.40
C CYS A 513 7.56 -29.15 -18.76
N SER A 514 8.33 -28.68 -17.76
CA SER A 514 9.52 -27.86 -18.03
C SER A 514 10.64 -28.67 -18.71
N VAL A 515 10.79 -29.95 -18.40
CA VAL A 515 11.75 -30.84 -19.06
C VAL A 515 11.38 -31.03 -20.53
N SER A 516 10.10 -31.26 -20.87
CA SER A 516 9.67 -31.41 -22.26
C SER A 516 9.88 -30.11 -23.09
N THR A 517 9.85 -28.95 -22.43
CA THR A 517 10.13 -27.65 -23.08
C THR A 517 11.59 -27.21 -23.02
N GLY A 518 12.50 -28.07 -22.52
CA GLY A 518 13.94 -27.85 -22.66
C GLY A 518 14.74 -27.64 -21.37
N ALA A 519 14.16 -27.80 -20.18
CA ALA A 519 14.95 -27.81 -18.94
C ALA A 519 15.95 -28.98 -18.93
N GLY A 520 17.21 -28.69 -18.60
CA GLY A 520 18.28 -29.69 -18.55
C GLY A 520 18.71 -30.07 -17.12
N VAL A 521 18.21 -29.37 -16.12
CA VAL A 521 18.51 -29.64 -14.71
C VAL A 521 17.21 -29.74 -13.94
N VAL A 522 16.99 -30.82 -13.23
CA VAL A 522 15.83 -31.06 -12.38
C VAL A 522 16.29 -31.10 -10.92
N VAL A 523 15.62 -30.31 -10.08
CA VAL A 523 15.90 -30.28 -8.64
C VAL A 523 14.61 -30.58 -7.88
N LEU A 524 14.68 -31.59 -7.00
CA LEU A 524 13.56 -32.01 -6.17
C LEU A 524 13.96 -31.91 -4.69
N ASP A 525 13.38 -30.97 -3.95
CA ASP A 525 13.60 -30.79 -2.51
C ASP A 525 12.46 -31.48 -1.74
N GLU A 526 12.69 -32.66 -1.20
CA GLU A 526 11.75 -33.53 -0.49
C GLU A 526 10.42 -33.80 -1.27
N PRO A 527 10.49 -34.30 -2.52
CA PRO A 527 9.34 -34.39 -3.41
C PRO A 527 8.28 -35.40 -2.99
N THR A 528 8.53 -36.22 -1.96
CA THR A 528 7.66 -37.32 -1.52
C THR A 528 7.03 -37.11 -0.15
N ALA A 529 7.26 -35.99 0.51
CA ALA A 529 6.85 -35.71 1.89
C ALA A 529 5.34 -35.90 2.18
N GLN A 530 4.48 -35.86 1.16
CA GLN A 530 3.02 -36.02 1.28
C GLN A 530 2.48 -37.24 0.49
N LEU A 531 3.34 -38.07 -0.05
CA LEU A 531 2.95 -39.28 -0.79
C LEU A 531 3.02 -40.53 0.12
N ASP A 532 2.27 -41.55 -0.26
CA ASP A 532 2.40 -42.87 0.31
C ASP A 532 3.62 -43.63 -0.30
N VAL A 533 4.04 -44.73 0.32
CA VAL A 533 5.22 -45.48 -0.09
C VAL A 533 5.17 -45.96 -1.55
N ARG A 534 3.97 -46.17 -2.10
CA ARG A 534 3.83 -46.61 -3.50
C ARG A 534 3.99 -45.40 -4.44
N GLY A 535 3.37 -44.26 -4.09
CA GLY A 535 3.54 -43.02 -4.84
C GLY A 535 4.98 -42.52 -4.84
N GLU A 536 5.71 -42.74 -3.73
CA GLU A 536 7.13 -42.39 -3.63
C GLU A 536 7.97 -43.20 -4.64
N ALA A 537 7.81 -44.51 -4.68
CA ALA A 537 8.51 -45.38 -5.62
C ALA A 537 8.19 -45.02 -7.08
N GLU A 538 6.92 -44.80 -7.39
CA GLU A 538 6.50 -44.41 -8.75
C GLU A 538 7.08 -43.07 -9.20
N VAL A 539 7.23 -42.11 -8.30
CA VAL A 539 7.83 -40.80 -8.61
C VAL A 539 9.31 -40.94 -8.92
N PHE A 540 10.04 -41.67 -8.10
CA PHE A 540 11.48 -41.91 -8.34
C PHE A 540 11.75 -42.68 -9.62
N ASP A 541 11.01 -43.76 -9.90
CA ASP A 541 11.16 -44.54 -11.12
C ASP A 541 10.93 -43.66 -12.36
N ARG A 542 9.89 -42.83 -12.36
CA ARG A 542 9.56 -41.99 -13.52
C ARG A 542 10.47 -40.77 -13.71
N VAL A 543 11.08 -40.24 -12.64
CA VAL A 543 12.02 -39.11 -12.75
C VAL A 543 13.40 -39.59 -13.18
N LEU A 544 13.75 -40.85 -12.89
CA LEU A 544 15.04 -41.44 -13.26
C LEU A 544 15.06 -42.10 -14.66
N GLU A 545 13.89 -42.41 -15.23
CA GLU A 545 13.71 -42.78 -16.63
C GLU A 545 13.79 -41.56 -17.57
#